data_acab0823d2d4fdbffdf61c64f9614960
#
_entry.id   acab0823d2d4fdbffdf61c64f9614960
#
_cell.length_a   1.000
_cell.length_b   1.000
_cell.length_c   1.000
_cell.angle_alpha   90.00
_cell.angle_beta   90.00
_cell.angle_gamma   90.00
#
_symmetry.space_group_name_H-M   'P 1'
#
loop_
_entity.id
_entity.type
_entity.pdbx_description
1 polymer ?
#
loop_
_entity_poly.entity_id
_entity_poly.type
_entity_poly.pdbx_seq_one_letter_code
_entity_poly.pdbx_strand_id
1 'polypeptide(L)'
;MTPTELGILAMAVPMLALAIHIYLQKRGTRRLRDFRRTLDTVLLPRETVQAVCPQRGGRWILTNKRLLLEKKGGFQAVPLEKIKSAQGTTADGNRTSVPGRMAKFIVKADKEYVLKAGRPEFEVFAQALRALLKKQRAKKKK
;
A
#
# COMPACT_ATOMS: atom_id res chain seq x y z
N MET A 1 23.77 -22.79 39.66
CA MET A 1 22.33 -22.76 39.36
C MET A 1 21.68 -24.04 39.86
N THR A 2 20.63 -23.90 40.66
CA THR A 2 19.82 -25.02 41.11
C THR A 2 18.87 -25.45 40.00
N PRO A 3 18.40 -26.73 39.98
CA PRO A 3 17.42 -27.18 38.98
C PRO A 3 16.13 -26.37 38.97
N THR A 4 15.75 -25.77 40.11
CA THR A 4 14.55 -24.92 40.23
C THR A 4 14.73 -23.55 39.55
N GLU A 5 15.91 -22.96 39.62
CA GLU A 5 16.23 -21.72 38.96
C GLU A 5 16.23 -21.85 37.42
N LEU A 6 16.77 -22.99 36.93
CA LEU A 6 16.73 -23.33 35.51
C LEU A 6 15.29 -23.52 35.01
N GLY A 7 14.40 -24.12 35.82
CA GLY A 7 12.99 -24.29 35.50
C GLY A 7 12.25 -22.99 35.41
N ILE A 8 12.50 -22.04 36.32
CA ILE A 8 11.88 -20.71 36.31
C ILE A 8 12.34 -19.90 35.09
N LEU A 9 13.63 -19.92 34.76
CA LEU A 9 14.16 -19.27 33.55
C LEU A 9 13.59 -19.87 32.27
N ALA A 10 13.44 -21.20 32.20
CA ALA A 10 12.88 -21.88 31.04
C ALA A 10 11.40 -21.53 30.79
N MET A 11 10.63 -21.20 31.84
CA MET A 11 9.23 -20.75 31.71
C MET A 11 9.10 -19.26 31.44
N ALA A 12 9.99 -18.42 31.96
CA ALA A 12 9.92 -16.95 31.80
C ALA A 12 10.14 -16.48 30.35
N VAL A 13 11.06 -17.12 29.63
CA VAL A 13 11.39 -16.72 28.25
C VAL A 13 10.22 -16.91 27.27
N PRO A 14 9.52 -18.06 27.21
CA PRO A 14 8.39 -18.20 26.29
C PRO A 14 7.21 -17.30 26.67
N MET A 15 6.96 -17.05 27.95
CA MET A 15 5.90 -16.13 28.38
C MET A 15 6.19 -14.70 27.96
N LEU A 16 7.44 -14.25 28.06
CA LEU A 16 7.85 -12.93 27.62
C LEU A 16 7.72 -12.79 26.10
N ALA A 17 8.13 -13.79 25.34
CA ALA A 17 7.98 -13.81 23.89
C ALA A 17 6.52 -13.71 23.46
N LEU A 18 5.62 -14.45 24.15
CA LEU A 18 4.19 -14.41 23.90
C LEU A 18 3.59 -13.02 24.20
N ALA A 19 3.99 -12.41 25.31
CA ALA A 19 3.54 -11.05 25.67
C ALA A 19 3.95 -10.01 24.65
N ILE A 20 5.19 -10.08 24.15
CA ILE A 20 5.69 -9.20 23.10
C ILE A 20 4.90 -9.40 21.80
N HIS A 21 4.64 -10.65 21.43
CA HIS A 21 3.88 -10.98 20.22
C HIS A 21 2.45 -10.41 20.27
N ILE A 22 1.75 -10.58 21.40
CA ILE A 22 0.40 -10.04 21.61
C ILE A 22 0.42 -8.51 21.55
N TYR A 23 1.41 -7.87 22.16
CA TYR A 23 1.56 -6.41 22.14
C TYR A 23 1.74 -5.89 20.71
N LEU A 24 2.60 -6.52 19.90
CA LEU A 24 2.84 -6.13 18.51
C LEU A 24 1.59 -6.33 17.65
N GLN A 25 0.85 -7.42 17.86
CA GLN A 25 -0.42 -7.63 17.15
C GLN A 25 -1.46 -6.57 17.48
N LYS A 26 -1.62 -6.22 18.75
CA LYS A 26 -2.56 -5.16 19.17
C LYS A 26 -2.18 -3.81 18.58
N ARG A 27 -0.90 -3.49 18.55
CA ARG A 27 -0.42 -2.25 17.96
C ARG A 27 -0.70 -2.16 16.46
N GLY A 28 -0.47 -3.25 15.73
CA GLY A 28 -0.79 -3.35 14.31
C GLY A 28 -2.28 -3.19 14.03
N THR A 29 -3.13 -3.81 14.84
CA THR A 29 -4.60 -3.75 14.70
C THR A 29 -5.13 -2.32 14.95
N ARG A 30 -4.58 -1.62 15.94
CA ARG A 30 -4.94 -0.22 16.22
C ARG A 30 -4.60 0.69 15.05
N ARG A 31 -3.40 0.57 14.49
CA ARG A 31 -2.98 1.35 13.31
C ARG A 31 -3.88 1.10 12.11
N LEU A 32 -4.30 -0.14 11.89
CA LEU A 32 -5.21 -0.49 10.82
C LEU A 32 -6.61 0.10 11.04
N ARG A 33 -7.10 0.10 12.29
CA ARG A 33 -8.40 0.71 12.63
C ARG A 33 -8.38 2.21 12.39
N ASP A 34 -7.35 2.89 12.87
CA ASP A 34 -7.21 4.33 12.69
C ASP A 34 -7.08 4.70 11.22
N PHE A 35 -6.34 3.93 10.47
CA PHE A 35 -6.21 4.08 9.03
C PHE A 35 -7.56 3.91 8.32
N ARG A 36 -8.32 2.86 8.65
CA ARG A 36 -9.65 2.64 8.08
C ARG A 36 -10.62 3.76 8.40
N ARG A 37 -10.63 4.23 9.64
CA ARG A 37 -11.46 5.37 10.04
C ARG A 37 -11.14 6.62 9.23
N THR A 38 -9.86 6.95 9.13
CA THR A 38 -9.40 8.11 8.35
C THR A 38 -9.76 7.95 6.88
N LEU A 39 -9.57 6.76 6.33
CA LEU A 39 -9.92 6.46 4.96
C LEU A 39 -11.42 6.57 4.70
N ASP A 40 -12.26 6.04 5.60
CA ASP A 40 -13.72 6.11 5.48
C ASP A 40 -14.24 7.55 5.44
N THR A 41 -13.58 8.48 6.16
CA THR A 41 -13.97 9.90 6.10
C THR A 41 -13.62 10.58 4.78
N VAL A 42 -12.65 10.05 4.05
CA VAL A 42 -12.17 10.61 2.77
C VAL A 42 -12.89 10.00 1.58
N LEU A 43 -13.35 8.74 1.69
CA LEU A 43 -14.00 8.04 0.60
C LEU A 43 -15.33 8.68 0.20
N LEU A 44 -15.56 8.77 -1.10
CA LEU A 44 -16.83 9.25 -1.66
C LEU A 44 -17.89 8.15 -1.62
N PRO A 45 -19.20 8.51 -1.72
CA PRO A 45 -20.26 7.49 -1.86
C PRO A 45 -19.99 6.57 -3.05
N ARG A 46 -20.16 5.27 -2.85
CA ARG A 46 -19.91 4.21 -3.85
C ARG A 46 -18.43 4.06 -4.26
N GLU A 47 -17.53 4.70 -3.57
CA GLU A 47 -16.10 4.51 -3.78
C GLU A 47 -15.60 3.31 -2.97
N THR A 48 -14.91 2.40 -3.62
CA THR A 48 -14.35 1.19 -2.98
C THR A 48 -12.85 1.11 -3.18
N VAL A 49 -12.15 0.67 -2.14
CA VAL A 49 -10.70 0.47 -2.21
C VAL A 49 -10.39 -0.79 -3.00
N GLN A 50 -9.58 -0.66 -4.05
CA GLN A 50 -9.17 -1.77 -4.90
C GLN A 50 -7.81 -2.34 -4.51
N ALA A 51 -6.88 -1.48 -4.12
CA ALA A 51 -5.54 -1.90 -3.72
C ALA A 51 -4.88 -0.86 -2.82
N VAL A 52 -3.97 -1.31 -1.98
CA VAL A 52 -3.16 -0.46 -1.11
C VAL A 52 -1.70 -0.89 -1.24
N CYS A 53 -0.80 0.06 -1.45
CA CYS A 53 0.63 -0.19 -1.49
C CYS A 53 1.34 0.71 -0.47
N PRO A 54 1.92 0.13 0.59
CA PRO A 54 2.70 0.92 1.55
C PRO A 54 3.95 1.49 0.90
N GLN A 55 4.24 2.75 1.18
CA GLN A 55 5.46 3.43 0.77
C GLN A 55 6.13 4.09 1.96
N ARG A 56 7.39 4.47 1.81
CA ARG A 56 8.17 5.08 2.89
C ARG A 56 7.61 6.42 3.36
N GLY A 57 7.05 7.21 2.45
CA GLY A 57 6.47 8.52 2.75
C GLY A 57 4.96 8.52 2.99
N GLY A 58 4.31 7.36 2.95
CA GLY A 58 2.86 7.21 3.08
C GLY A 58 2.31 6.16 2.15
N ARG A 59 1.09 5.72 2.38
CA ARG A 59 0.46 4.67 1.59
C ARG A 59 -0.15 5.23 0.30
N TRP A 60 -0.03 4.46 -0.78
CA TRP A 60 -0.79 4.70 -2.00
C TRP A 60 -2.04 3.83 -1.96
N ILE A 61 -3.20 4.45 -2.16
CA ILE A 61 -4.49 3.77 -2.10
C ILE A 61 -5.17 3.96 -3.44
N LEU A 62 -5.51 2.84 -4.07
CA LEU A 62 -6.24 2.84 -5.32
C LEU A 62 -7.71 2.54 -5.05
N THR A 63 -8.60 3.43 -5.49
CA THR A 63 -10.04 3.22 -5.46
C THR A 63 -10.56 3.05 -6.89
N ASN A 64 -11.84 2.73 -7.02
CA ASN A 64 -12.48 2.64 -8.33
C ASN A 64 -12.65 3.99 -9.05
N LYS A 65 -12.40 5.12 -8.37
CA LYS A 65 -12.59 6.46 -8.92
C LYS A 65 -11.33 7.30 -8.97
N ARG A 66 -10.37 7.08 -8.06
CA ARG A 66 -9.19 7.93 -7.92
C ARG A 66 -8.04 7.22 -7.23
N LEU A 67 -6.87 7.82 -7.35
CA LEU A 67 -5.67 7.42 -6.62
C LEU A 67 -5.52 8.36 -5.41
N LEU A 68 -5.39 7.79 -4.23
CA LEU A 68 -5.18 8.54 -2.99
C LEU A 68 -3.76 8.34 -2.51
N LEU A 69 -3.08 9.43 -2.22
CA LEU A 69 -1.71 9.43 -1.71
C LEU A 69 -1.72 9.96 -0.28
N GLU A 70 -1.35 9.12 0.68
CA GLU A 70 -1.28 9.50 2.08
C GLU A 70 -0.10 10.43 2.32
N LYS A 71 -0.37 11.60 2.90
CA LYS A 71 0.63 12.59 3.29
C LYS A 71 0.41 13.03 4.73
N LYS A 72 1.39 13.72 5.34
CA LYS A 72 1.20 14.33 6.64
C LYS A 72 -0.04 15.24 6.63
N GLY A 73 -1.00 14.94 7.49
CA GLY A 73 -2.21 15.72 7.63
C GLY A 73 -3.35 15.38 6.68
N GLY A 74 -3.27 14.31 5.89
CA GLY A 74 -4.38 13.88 5.05
C GLY A 74 -3.99 13.10 3.81
N PHE A 75 -4.83 13.17 2.79
CA PHE A 75 -4.66 12.47 1.52
C PHE A 75 -4.68 13.45 0.37
N GLN A 76 -3.80 13.23 -0.61
CA GLN A 76 -3.86 13.89 -1.89
C GLN A 76 -4.62 13.00 -2.87
N ALA A 77 -5.66 13.54 -3.49
CA ALA A 77 -6.47 12.81 -4.45
C ALA A 77 -6.04 13.11 -5.89
N VAL A 78 -5.86 12.05 -6.68
CA VAL A 78 -5.59 12.16 -8.12
C VAL A 78 -6.71 11.41 -8.84
N PRO A 79 -7.68 12.12 -9.47
CA PRO A 79 -8.73 11.44 -10.21
C PRO A 79 -8.16 10.58 -11.34
N LEU A 80 -8.71 9.39 -11.56
CA LEU A 80 -8.25 8.51 -12.62
C LEU A 80 -8.36 9.15 -14.01
N GLU A 81 -9.33 10.03 -14.19
CA GLU A 81 -9.53 10.78 -15.44
C GLU A 81 -8.36 11.70 -15.79
N LYS A 82 -7.65 12.21 -14.80
CA LYS A 82 -6.50 13.09 -14.98
C LYS A 82 -5.19 12.34 -15.22
N ILE A 83 -5.17 11.03 -15.03
CA ILE A 83 -3.98 10.23 -15.26
C ILE A 83 -3.77 10.04 -16.76
N LYS A 84 -2.69 10.59 -17.27
CA LYS A 84 -2.33 10.52 -18.69
C LYS A 84 -1.66 9.19 -19.04
N SER A 85 -0.75 8.73 -18.18
CA SER A 85 -0.04 7.47 -18.38
C SER A 85 0.44 6.88 -17.07
N ALA A 86 0.61 5.57 -17.06
CA ALA A 86 1.17 4.83 -15.94
C ALA A 86 2.07 3.73 -16.51
N GLN A 87 3.37 3.79 -16.20
CA GLN A 87 4.37 2.90 -16.77
C GLN A 87 5.36 2.41 -15.73
N GLY A 88 5.74 1.13 -15.84
CA GLY A 88 6.81 0.57 -15.07
C GLY A 88 8.17 0.80 -15.74
N THR A 89 9.21 0.99 -14.94
CA THR A 89 10.59 1.07 -15.40
C THR A 89 11.46 0.09 -14.63
N THR A 90 12.44 -0.48 -15.31
CA THR A 90 13.47 -1.32 -14.69
C THR A 90 14.48 -0.47 -13.92
N ALA A 91 15.38 -1.13 -13.19
CA ALA A 91 16.49 -0.45 -12.50
C ALA A 91 17.40 0.33 -13.48
N ASP A 92 17.50 -0.15 -14.74
CA ASP A 92 18.28 0.49 -15.80
C ASP A 92 17.54 1.66 -16.48
N GLY A 93 16.31 1.93 -16.09
CA GLY A 93 15.49 3.01 -16.65
C GLY A 93 14.70 2.64 -17.90
N ASN A 94 14.73 1.38 -18.32
CA ASN A 94 13.96 0.91 -19.48
C ASN A 94 12.49 0.69 -19.12
N ARG A 95 11.59 0.95 -20.06
CA ARG A 95 10.17 0.68 -19.88
C ARG A 95 9.92 -0.83 -19.85
N THR A 96 9.06 -1.26 -18.94
CA THR A 96 8.66 -2.66 -18.84
C THR A 96 7.19 -2.77 -18.46
N SER A 97 6.53 -3.77 -19.03
CA SER A 97 5.16 -4.16 -18.65
C SER A 97 5.13 -5.34 -17.69
N VAL A 98 6.28 -5.92 -17.38
CA VAL A 98 6.38 -7.10 -16.51
C VAL A 98 6.53 -6.63 -15.05
N PRO A 99 5.53 -6.84 -14.16
CA PRO A 99 5.58 -6.35 -12.78
C PRO A 99 6.81 -6.82 -12.01
N GLY A 100 7.24 -8.06 -12.19
CA GLY A 100 8.41 -8.61 -11.49
C GLY A 100 9.75 -7.99 -11.89
N ARG A 101 9.82 -7.25 -13.01
CA ARG A 101 11.02 -6.54 -13.46
C ARG A 101 10.99 -5.05 -13.17
N MET A 102 9.87 -4.53 -12.67
CA MET A 102 9.73 -3.11 -12.36
C MET A 102 10.52 -2.73 -11.12
N ALA A 103 11.35 -1.71 -11.21
CA ALA A 103 11.96 -1.06 -10.06
C ALA A 103 11.14 0.14 -9.59
N LYS A 104 10.45 0.80 -10.51
CA LYS A 104 9.57 1.94 -10.24
C LYS A 104 8.35 1.87 -11.13
N PHE A 105 7.25 2.46 -10.65
CA PHE A 105 6.03 2.63 -11.43
C PHE A 105 5.70 4.13 -11.45
N ILE A 106 5.72 4.72 -12.64
CA ILE A 106 5.57 6.16 -12.81
C ILE A 106 4.18 6.47 -13.31
N VAL A 107 3.45 7.28 -12.55
CA VAL A 107 2.11 7.76 -12.90
C VAL A 107 2.20 9.23 -13.28
N LYS A 108 1.85 9.55 -14.52
CA LYS A 108 1.83 10.92 -15.02
C LYS A 108 0.40 11.45 -15.06
N ALA A 109 0.16 12.53 -14.35
CA ALA A 109 -1.12 13.27 -14.34
C ALA A 109 -0.82 14.76 -14.50
N ASP A 110 -1.28 15.59 -13.60
CA ASP A 110 -0.85 16.99 -13.48
C ASP A 110 0.61 17.07 -13.06
N LYS A 111 1.03 16.13 -12.23
CA LYS A 111 2.42 15.95 -11.78
C LYS A 111 2.84 14.51 -12.05
N GLU A 112 4.11 14.25 -11.87
CA GLU A 112 4.67 12.91 -11.93
C GLU A 112 4.76 12.30 -10.54
N TYR A 113 4.15 11.14 -10.36
CA TYR A 113 4.15 10.39 -9.10
C TYR A 113 4.92 9.09 -9.30
N VAL A 114 5.82 8.78 -8.38
CA VAL A 114 6.68 7.60 -8.47
C VAL A 114 6.37 6.65 -7.33
N LEU A 115 5.97 5.42 -7.67
CA LEU A 115 5.78 4.32 -6.75
C LEU A 115 7.00 3.41 -6.84
N LYS A 116 7.71 3.23 -5.73
CA LYS A 116 8.91 2.40 -5.70
C LYS A 116 8.55 0.94 -5.41
N ALA A 117 9.16 0.02 -6.15
CA ALA A 117 9.07 -1.40 -5.87
C ALA A 117 9.84 -1.75 -4.59
N GLY A 118 9.55 -2.88 -4.00
CA GLY A 118 10.23 -3.37 -2.81
C GLY A 118 9.31 -4.08 -1.82
N ARG A 119 8.00 -4.11 -2.12
CA ARG A 119 7.03 -4.81 -1.29
C ARG A 119 6.13 -5.70 -2.16
N PRO A 120 5.60 -6.81 -1.63
CA PRO A 120 4.73 -7.70 -2.40
C PRO A 120 3.50 -7.01 -2.98
N GLU A 121 2.97 -6.00 -2.28
CA GLU A 121 1.78 -5.26 -2.69
C GLU A 121 2.01 -4.42 -3.95
N PHE A 122 3.25 -4.12 -4.30
CA PHE A 122 3.60 -3.30 -5.47
C PHE A 122 3.07 -3.90 -6.77
N GLU A 123 3.27 -5.18 -6.99
CA GLU A 123 2.84 -5.86 -8.22
C GLU A 123 1.32 -5.85 -8.36
N VAL A 124 0.62 -6.18 -7.28
CA VAL A 124 -0.85 -6.18 -7.25
C VAL A 124 -1.39 -4.78 -7.50
N PHE A 125 -0.80 -3.78 -6.88
CA PHE A 125 -1.21 -2.38 -7.04
C PHE A 125 -1.00 -1.90 -8.48
N ALA A 126 0.16 -2.14 -9.06
CA ALA A 126 0.48 -1.74 -10.42
C ALA A 126 -0.47 -2.38 -11.43
N GLN A 127 -0.76 -3.67 -11.29
CA GLN A 127 -1.71 -4.39 -12.15
C GLN A 127 -3.13 -3.84 -12.01
N ALA A 128 -3.58 -3.59 -10.78
CA ALA A 128 -4.92 -3.06 -10.52
C ALA A 128 -5.09 -1.67 -11.12
N LEU A 129 -4.10 -0.78 -10.97
CA LEU A 129 -4.12 0.56 -11.54
C LEU A 129 -4.17 0.51 -13.07
N ARG A 130 -3.35 -0.31 -13.69
CA ARG A 130 -3.35 -0.48 -15.16
C ARG A 130 -4.69 -1.00 -15.66
N ALA A 131 -5.29 -1.95 -14.97
CA ALA A 131 -6.60 -2.50 -15.34
C ALA A 131 -7.70 -1.43 -15.27
N LEU A 132 -7.72 -0.61 -14.23
CA LEU A 132 -8.68 0.49 -14.08
C LEU A 132 -8.50 1.56 -15.17
N LEU A 133 -7.27 1.93 -15.49
CA LEU A 133 -6.99 2.89 -16.54
C LEU A 133 -7.41 2.37 -17.92
N LYS A 134 -7.24 1.08 -18.18
CA LYS A 134 -7.69 0.45 -19.40
C LYS A 134 -9.21 0.48 -19.52
N LYS A 135 -9.93 0.17 -18.45
CA LYS A 135 -11.40 0.25 -18.42
C LYS A 135 -11.89 1.68 -18.67
N GLN A 136 -11.22 2.66 -18.09
CA GLN A 136 -11.59 4.06 -18.24
C GLN A 136 -11.38 4.57 -19.67
N ARG A 137 -10.28 4.18 -20.32
CA ARG A 137 -10.03 4.49 -21.73
C ARG A 137 -11.08 3.85 -22.64
N ALA A 138 -11.52 2.63 -22.34
CA ALA A 138 -12.58 1.97 -23.08
C ALA A 138 -13.93 2.71 -22.96
N LYS A 139 -14.24 3.26 -21.77
CA LYS A 139 -15.46 4.06 -21.56
C LYS A 139 -15.42 5.39 -22.33
N LYS A 140 -14.26 6.01 -22.49
CA LYS A 140 -14.11 7.27 -23.23
C LYS A 140 -14.23 7.08 -24.74
N LYS A 141 -13.99 5.87 -25.26
CA LYS A 141 -14.13 5.56 -26.70
C LYS A 141 -15.58 5.26 -27.13
N LYS A 142 -16.48 5.10 -26.17
CA LYS A 142 -17.91 4.95 -26.42
C LYS A 142 -18.60 6.32 -26.32
#